data_815dff618130156470f91107ee67db87
#
_entry.id   815dff618130156470f91107ee67db87
#
_cell.length_a   1.000
_cell.length_b   1.000
_cell.length_c   1.000
_cell.angle_alpha   90.00
_cell.angle_beta   90.00
_cell.angle_gamma   90.00
#
_symmetry.space_group_name_H-M   'P 1'
#
loop_
_entity.id
_entity.type
_entity.pdbx_description
1 polymer ?
#
loop_
_entity_poly.entity_id
_entity_poly.type
_entity_poly.pdbx_seq_one_letter_code
_entity_poly.pdbx_strand_id
1 'polypeptide(L)'
;DGPLPDFDPVVGEPAVAMIGLLAAATAFAGIAFAADVYHLYLFILVGTVSGLGPPAINGVLSRQVPDNSQGELQGAVNAASSLATIIGPLAATQIFSYYTAQNSGHYFPGAPFIAASVSVVLALLLFGFAAWRFELGRRPSIADHPHAPEMAPPGQVRVAPLESDPDDHPPRR
;
A
#
# COMPACT_ATOMS: atom_id res chain seq x y z
N ASP A 1 5.24 -32.10 -14.88
CA ASP A 1 4.75 -30.82 -14.29
C ASP A 1 4.97 -30.90 -12.79
N GLY A 2 6.17 -30.49 -12.34
CA GLY A 2 6.47 -30.33 -10.92
C GLY A 2 5.79 -29.06 -10.37
N PRO A 3 5.47 -28.98 -9.07
CA PRO A 3 4.97 -27.77 -8.48
C PRO A 3 5.96 -26.64 -8.73
N LEU A 4 5.46 -25.51 -9.24
CA LEU A 4 6.26 -24.31 -9.44
C LEU A 4 6.91 -23.95 -8.09
N PRO A 5 8.20 -23.57 -8.07
CA PRO A 5 8.83 -23.15 -6.84
C PRO A 5 8.02 -22.00 -6.25
N ASP A 6 7.60 -22.15 -4.99
CA ASP A 6 7.03 -21.05 -4.22
C ASP A 6 8.05 -19.92 -4.19
N PHE A 7 7.83 -18.90 -4.99
CA PHE A 7 8.55 -17.64 -4.83
C PHE A 7 8.04 -17.00 -3.54
N ASP A 8 8.62 -17.39 -2.42
CA ASP A 8 8.50 -16.58 -1.21
C ASP A 8 9.10 -15.21 -1.54
N PRO A 9 8.30 -14.14 -1.58
CA PRO A 9 8.88 -12.82 -1.75
C PRO A 9 9.81 -12.58 -0.57
N VAL A 10 11.11 -12.49 -0.84
CA VAL A 10 12.19 -12.31 0.14
C VAL A 10 11.94 -11.09 1.04
N VAL A 11 11.05 -10.20 0.58
CA VAL A 11 10.66 -8.98 1.30
C VAL A 11 9.14 -8.91 1.34
N GLY A 12 8.54 -8.96 2.52
CA GLY A 12 7.09 -8.79 2.69
C GLY A 12 6.62 -7.40 2.23
N GLU A 13 5.37 -7.30 1.78
CA GLU A 13 4.77 -6.03 1.32
C GLU A 13 4.97 -4.84 2.28
N PRO A 14 4.85 -5.00 3.62
CA PRO A 14 5.12 -3.90 4.54
C PRO A 14 6.57 -3.41 4.50
N ALA A 15 7.53 -4.30 4.28
CA ALA A 15 8.93 -3.92 4.17
C ALA A 15 9.22 -3.17 2.87
N VAL A 16 8.60 -3.55 1.75
CA VAL A 16 8.70 -2.80 0.48
C VAL A 16 8.12 -1.39 0.65
N ALA A 17 6.98 -1.26 1.33
CA ALA A 17 6.38 0.04 1.63
C ALA A 17 7.32 0.91 2.48
N MET A 18 7.95 0.34 3.52
CA MET A 18 8.91 1.06 4.38
C MET A 18 10.16 1.49 3.61
N ILE A 19 10.68 0.64 2.73
CA ILE A 19 11.83 0.98 1.86
C ILE A 19 11.46 2.14 0.93
N GLY A 20 10.28 2.11 0.32
CA GLY A 20 9.77 3.20 -0.52
C GLY A 20 9.65 4.53 0.23
N LEU A 21 9.08 4.50 1.43
CA LEU A 21 8.96 5.69 2.29
C LEU A 21 10.33 6.22 2.74
N LEU A 22 11.25 5.33 3.11
CA LEU A 22 12.61 5.71 3.49
C LEU A 22 13.36 6.36 2.32
N ALA A 23 13.23 5.78 1.13
CA ALA A 23 13.81 6.35 -0.10
C ALA A 23 13.24 7.74 -0.40
N ALA A 24 11.92 7.93 -0.25
CA ALA A 24 11.27 9.23 -0.43
C ALA A 24 11.78 10.27 0.58
N ALA A 25 11.84 9.91 1.87
CA ALA A 25 12.34 10.81 2.91
C ALA A 25 13.79 11.23 2.65
N THR A 26 14.65 10.27 2.27
CA THR A 26 16.06 10.52 1.94
C THR A 26 16.20 11.39 0.69
N ALA A 27 15.40 11.13 -0.35
CA ALA A 27 15.40 11.90 -1.58
C ALA A 27 15.00 13.37 -1.31
N PHE A 28 13.91 13.61 -0.60
CA PHE A 28 13.48 14.98 -0.26
C PHE A 28 14.49 15.70 0.61
N ALA A 29 15.05 15.04 1.63
CA ALA A 29 16.10 15.63 2.46
C ALA A 29 17.34 15.98 1.63
N GLY A 30 17.76 15.09 0.76
CA GLY A 30 18.92 15.32 -0.11
C GLY A 30 18.71 16.44 -1.13
N ILE A 31 17.53 16.53 -1.75
CA ILE A 31 17.16 17.62 -2.66
C ILE A 31 17.17 18.96 -1.92
N ALA A 32 16.72 19.02 -0.66
CA ALA A 32 16.71 20.24 0.14
C ALA A 32 18.10 20.87 0.33
N PHE A 33 19.14 20.04 0.38
CA PHE A 33 20.53 20.45 0.57
C PHE A 33 21.39 20.30 -0.68
N ALA A 34 20.81 20.03 -1.85
CA ALA A 34 21.55 19.86 -3.08
C ALA A 34 22.24 21.18 -3.48
N ALA A 35 23.57 21.22 -3.40
CA ALA A 35 24.36 22.37 -3.78
C ALA A 35 24.64 22.41 -5.30
N ASP A 36 24.70 21.25 -5.94
CA ASP A 36 25.05 21.07 -7.35
C ASP A 36 24.03 20.22 -8.09
N VAL A 37 23.99 20.37 -9.39
CA VAL A 37 23.11 19.61 -10.29
C VAL A 37 23.34 18.10 -10.18
N TYR A 38 24.56 17.65 -9.96
CA TYR A 38 24.87 16.23 -9.79
C TYR A 38 24.26 15.64 -8.52
N HIS A 39 24.31 16.37 -7.40
CA HIS A 39 23.65 15.98 -6.17
C HIS A 39 22.12 15.90 -6.35
N LEU A 40 21.56 16.86 -7.08
CA LEU A 40 20.12 16.87 -7.39
C LEU A 40 19.71 15.59 -8.14
N TYR A 41 20.44 15.25 -9.23
CA TYR A 41 20.15 14.03 -9.99
C TYR A 41 20.33 12.75 -9.17
N LEU A 42 21.35 12.69 -8.31
CA LEU A 42 21.55 11.55 -7.42
C LEU A 42 20.34 11.31 -6.52
N PHE A 43 19.82 12.37 -5.88
CA PHE A 43 18.67 12.23 -5.00
C PHE A 43 17.36 12.02 -5.74
N ILE A 44 17.22 12.51 -6.96
CA ILE A 44 16.10 12.15 -7.86
C ILE A 44 16.16 10.65 -8.17
N LEU A 45 17.33 10.10 -8.46
CA LEU A 45 17.49 8.66 -8.70
C LEU A 45 17.11 7.83 -7.46
N VAL A 46 17.54 8.23 -6.27
CA VAL A 46 17.10 7.61 -5.00
C VAL A 46 15.57 7.70 -4.87
N GLY A 47 15.00 8.84 -5.24
CA GLY A 47 13.55 9.08 -5.22
C GLY A 47 12.76 8.13 -6.13
N THR A 48 13.34 7.58 -7.21
CA THR A 48 12.62 6.63 -8.07
C THR A 48 12.22 5.36 -7.32
N VAL A 49 13.00 4.94 -6.33
CA VAL A 49 12.69 3.79 -5.47
C VAL A 49 11.41 4.03 -4.66
N SER A 50 11.09 5.29 -4.36
CA SER A 50 9.86 5.62 -3.63
C SER A 50 8.58 5.23 -4.37
N GLY A 51 8.64 5.11 -5.70
CA GLY A 51 7.53 4.65 -6.53
C GLY A 51 7.01 3.25 -6.17
N LEU A 52 7.79 2.45 -5.46
CA LEU A 52 7.35 1.14 -4.94
C LEU A 52 6.43 1.27 -3.72
N GLY A 53 6.46 2.40 -3.02
CA GLY A 53 5.70 2.61 -1.78
C GLY A 53 4.17 2.54 -1.97
N PRO A 54 3.56 3.36 -2.84
CA PRO A 54 2.11 3.40 -3.01
C PRO A 54 1.47 2.05 -3.37
N PRO A 55 1.96 1.28 -4.37
CA PRO A 55 1.39 -0.03 -4.66
C PRO A 55 1.56 -1.02 -3.50
N ALA A 56 2.69 -1.00 -2.79
CA ALA A 56 2.89 -1.86 -1.63
C ALA A 56 1.94 -1.49 -0.47
N ILE A 57 1.73 -0.20 -0.19
CA ILE A 57 0.76 0.25 0.82
C ILE A 57 -0.66 -0.17 0.44
N ASN A 58 -1.06 0.01 -0.82
CA ASN A 58 -2.37 -0.42 -1.31
C ASN A 58 -2.55 -1.94 -1.20
N GLY A 59 -1.51 -2.74 -1.46
CA GLY A 59 -1.51 -4.18 -1.27
C GLY A 59 -1.76 -4.57 0.20
N VAL A 60 -1.07 -3.92 1.13
CA VAL A 60 -1.27 -4.13 2.57
C VAL A 60 -2.68 -3.75 3.00
N LEU A 61 -3.19 -2.59 2.56
CA LEU A 61 -4.52 -2.09 2.92
C LEU A 61 -5.63 -3.01 2.39
N SER A 62 -5.54 -3.46 1.14
CA SER A 62 -6.56 -4.31 0.53
C SER A 62 -6.70 -5.66 1.22
N ARG A 63 -5.64 -6.17 1.85
CA ARG A 63 -5.68 -7.42 2.63
C ARG A 63 -6.30 -7.27 4.01
N GLN A 64 -6.43 -6.05 4.53
CA GLN A 64 -7.02 -5.79 5.84
C GLN A 64 -8.54 -5.60 5.78
N VAL A 65 -9.12 -5.53 4.57
CA VAL A 65 -10.52 -5.20 4.35
C VAL A 65 -11.21 -6.35 3.60
N PRO A 66 -12.42 -6.78 4.02
CA PRO A 66 -13.19 -7.79 3.31
C PRO A 66 -13.56 -7.34 1.89
N ASP A 67 -13.76 -8.30 0.98
CA ASP A 67 -14.00 -8.04 -0.45
C ASP A 67 -15.18 -7.10 -0.71
N ASN A 68 -16.21 -7.15 0.11
CA ASN A 68 -17.40 -6.29 0.00
C ASN A 68 -17.14 -4.82 0.40
N SER A 69 -16.03 -4.50 1.04
CA SER A 69 -15.67 -3.15 1.52
C SER A 69 -14.47 -2.55 0.78
N GLN A 70 -13.94 -3.22 -0.22
CA GLN A 70 -12.78 -2.74 -1.01
C GLN A 70 -13.07 -1.43 -1.75
N GLY A 71 -14.31 -1.25 -2.23
CA GLY A 71 -14.73 -0.01 -2.87
C GLY A 71 -14.72 1.20 -1.91
N GLU A 72 -15.13 0.99 -0.67
CA GLU A 72 -15.10 2.03 0.38
C GLU A 72 -13.65 2.40 0.72
N LEU A 73 -12.77 1.41 0.87
CA LEU A 73 -11.35 1.63 1.09
C LEU A 73 -10.73 2.48 -0.03
N GLN A 74 -10.94 2.11 -1.29
CA GLN A 74 -10.40 2.85 -2.43
C GLN A 74 -10.99 4.27 -2.51
N GLY A 75 -12.26 4.43 -2.19
CA GLY A 75 -12.89 5.74 -2.08
C GLY A 75 -12.22 6.62 -1.02
N ALA A 76 -11.94 6.08 0.16
CA ALA A 76 -11.26 6.78 1.25
C ALA A 76 -9.82 7.17 0.86
N VAL A 77 -9.05 6.24 0.26
CA VAL A 77 -7.69 6.51 -0.22
C VAL A 77 -7.67 7.60 -1.28
N ASN A 78 -8.59 7.55 -2.26
CA ASN A 78 -8.70 8.56 -3.31
C ASN A 78 -9.12 9.93 -2.75
N ALA A 79 -10.04 9.97 -1.79
CA ALA A 79 -10.45 11.21 -1.14
C ALA A 79 -9.27 11.86 -0.37
N ALA A 80 -8.52 11.06 0.39
CA ALA A 80 -7.33 11.54 1.09
C ALA A 80 -6.25 12.05 0.12
N SER A 81 -6.00 11.33 -0.98
CA SER A 81 -5.06 11.73 -2.03
C SER A 81 -5.48 13.04 -2.71
N SER A 82 -6.76 13.20 -3.00
CA SER A 82 -7.31 14.44 -3.59
C SER A 82 -7.11 15.63 -2.66
N LEU A 83 -7.38 15.45 -1.36
CA LEU A 83 -7.16 16.49 -0.36
C LEU A 83 -5.67 16.85 -0.25
N ALA A 84 -4.78 15.86 -0.24
CA ALA A 84 -3.34 16.08 -0.21
C ALA A 84 -2.84 16.84 -1.44
N THR A 85 -3.41 16.55 -2.64
CA THR A 85 -3.05 17.23 -3.89
C THR A 85 -3.43 18.72 -3.87
N ILE A 86 -4.47 19.10 -3.15
CA ILE A 86 -4.87 20.49 -2.99
C ILE A 86 -4.02 21.20 -1.93
N ILE A 87 -3.87 20.59 -0.76
CA ILE A 87 -3.18 21.20 0.40
C ILE A 87 -1.67 21.25 0.18
N GLY A 88 -1.09 20.20 -0.44
CA GLY A 88 0.36 20.06 -0.61
C GLY A 88 1.02 21.25 -1.31
N PRO A 89 0.60 21.62 -2.55
CA PRO A 89 1.16 22.75 -3.27
C PRO A 89 0.97 24.10 -2.54
N LEU A 90 -0.18 24.29 -1.89
CA LEU A 90 -0.43 25.52 -1.11
C LEU A 90 0.54 25.63 0.06
N ALA A 91 0.70 24.57 0.84
CA ALA A 91 1.64 24.54 1.96
C ALA A 91 3.10 24.75 1.47
N ALA A 92 3.50 24.05 0.42
CA ALA A 92 4.84 24.17 -0.17
C ALA A 92 5.12 25.61 -0.64
N THR A 93 4.15 26.25 -1.32
CA THR A 93 4.30 27.64 -1.78
C THR A 93 4.41 28.62 -0.63
N GLN A 94 3.62 28.46 0.43
CA GLN A 94 3.70 29.31 1.61
C GLN A 94 5.04 29.19 2.33
N ILE A 95 5.52 27.95 2.53
CA ILE A 95 6.84 27.68 3.12
C ILE A 95 7.94 28.30 2.25
N PHE A 96 7.89 28.08 0.93
CA PHE A 96 8.84 28.65 0.01
C PHE A 96 8.87 30.18 0.06
N SER A 97 7.70 30.83 -0.01
CA SER A 97 7.57 32.27 0.07
C SER A 97 8.15 32.83 1.36
N TYR A 98 7.88 32.21 2.50
CA TYR A 98 8.36 32.63 3.80
C TYR A 98 9.90 32.59 3.88
N TYR A 99 10.53 31.51 3.42
CA TYR A 99 11.98 31.33 3.52
C TYR A 99 12.77 31.99 2.38
N THR A 100 12.12 32.48 1.31
CA THR A 100 12.77 33.18 0.19
C THR A 100 12.47 34.68 0.16
N ALA A 101 11.65 35.20 1.07
CA ALA A 101 11.38 36.63 1.17
C ALA A 101 12.67 37.43 1.43
N GLN A 102 12.84 38.57 0.73
CA GLN A 102 14.06 39.39 0.78
C GLN A 102 14.45 39.89 2.19
N ASN A 103 13.50 39.92 3.14
CA ASN A 103 13.70 40.34 4.53
C ASN A 103 13.77 39.17 5.53
N SER A 104 13.67 37.91 5.07
CA SER A 104 13.84 36.77 5.96
C SER A 104 15.34 36.63 6.28
N GLY A 105 15.72 36.79 7.54
CA GLY A 105 17.09 36.58 7.98
C GLY A 105 17.63 35.17 7.74
N HIS A 106 16.85 34.30 7.06
CA HIS A 106 17.15 32.89 6.80
C HIS A 106 16.70 32.53 5.38
N TYR A 107 17.53 32.84 4.39
CA TYR A 107 17.28 32.44 3.00
C TYR A 107 17.56 30.94 2.81
N PHE A 108 16.50 30.14 2.66
CA PHE A 108 16.64 28.70 2.47
C PHE A 108 15.57 28.15 1.48
N PRO A 109 15.87 28.10 0.17
CA PRO A 109 14.94 27.64 -0.86
C PRO A 109 14.56 26.16 -0.72
N GLY A 110 15.35 25.35 -0.01
CA GLY A 110 15.11 23.94 0.26
C GLY A 110 14.02 23.65 1.33
N ALA A 111 13.51 24.67 2.01
CA ALA A 111 12.57 24.51 3.12
C ALA A 111 11.32 23.66 2.80
N PRO A 112 10.66 23.78 1.63
CA PRO A 112 9.51 22.92 1.28
C PRO A 112 9.89 21.43 1.21
N PHE A 113 11.10 21.12 0.75
CA PHE A 113 11.58 19.74 0.66
C PHE A 113 11.91 19.16 2.04
N ILE A 114 12.38 19.98 2.98
CA ILE A 114 12.52 19.56 4.39
C ILE A 114 11.14 19.26 4.98
N ALA A 115 10.16 20.12 4.78
CA ALA A 115 8.80 19.88 5.27
C ALA A 115 8.20 18.60 4.67
N ALA A 116 8.43 18.33 3.37
CA ALA A 116 8.03 17.09 2.71
C ALA A 116 8.75 15.88 3.35
N SER A 117 10.07 15.96 3.55
CA SER A 117 10.84 14.89 4.18
C SER A 117 10.34 14.57 5.58
N VAL A 118 10.10 15.58 6.42
CA VAL A 118 9.55 15.41 7.77
C VAL A 118 8.17 14.75 7.72
N SER A 119 7.31 15.15 6.78
CA SER A 119 5.98 14.55 6.62
C SER A 119 6.08 13.07 6.22
N VAL A 120 7.01 12.70 5.35
CA VAL A 120 7.24 11.30 4.96
C VAL A 120 7.85 10.49 6.10
N VAL A 121 8.77 11.06 6.88
CA VAL A 121 9.32 10.41 8.08
C VAL A 121 8.21 10.13 9.09
N LEU A 122 7.30 11.10 9.30
CA LEU A 122 6.14 10.90 10.18
C LEU A 122 5.24 9.76 9.65
N ALA A 123 4.97 9.74 8.35
CA ALA A 123 4.22 8.66 7.70
C ALA A 123 4.92 7.30 7.86
N LEU A 124 6.26 7.26 7.71
CA LEU A 124 7.07 6.05 7.92
C LEU A 124 6.96 5.53 9.36
N LEU A 125 7.03 6.43 10.34
CA LEU A 125 6.91 6.07 11.77
C LEU A 125 5.50 5.54 12.08
N LEU A 126 4.46 6.21 11.57
CA LEU A 126 3.07 5.78 11.76
C LEU A 126 2.81 4.43 11.08
N PHE A 127 3.28 4.25 9.85
CA PHE A 127 3.14 3.00 9.13
C PHE A 127 3.92 1.88 9.80
N GLY A 128 5.16 2.12 10.23
CA GLY A 128 5.98 1.15 10.95
C GLY A 128 5.36 0.75 12.29
N PHE A 129 4.81 1.71 13.03
CA PHE A 129 4.07 1.44 14.27
C PHE A 129 2.81 0.59 13.99
N ALA A 130 2.04 0.92 12.95
CA ALA A 130 0.88 0.15 12.55
C ALA A 130 1.28 -1.27 12.11
N ALA A 131 2.33 -1.40 11.30
CA ALA A 131 2.84 -2.70 10.85
C ALA A 131 3.26 -3.60 12.02
N TRP A 132 3.93 -3.02 13.02
CA TRP A 132 4.31 -3.73 14.23
C TRP A 132 3.09 -4.07 15.11
N ARG A 133 2.17 -3.11 15.30
CA ARG A 133 1.02 -3.28 16.22
C ARG A 133 -0.02 -4.26 15.71
N PHE A 134 -0.22 -4.31 14.39
CA PHE A 134 -1.27 -5.11 13.74
C PHE A 134 -0.70 -6.34 13.00
N GLU A 135 0.60 -6.62 13.12
CA GLU A 135 1.27 -7.76 12.48
C GLU A 135 0.94 -7.86 10.97
N LEU A 136 0.93 -6.73 10.27
CA LEU A 136 0.48 -6.59 8.88
C LEU A 136 1.22 -7.49 7.86
N GLY A 137 2.26 -8.21 8.27
CA GLY A 137 3.00 -9.16 7.43
C GLY A 137 2.66 -10.63 7.67
N ARG A 138 1.83 -10.97 8.67
CA ARG A 138 1.44 -12.36 8.90
C ARG A 138 0.38 -12.78 7.91
N ARG A 139 0.70 -13.73 7.03
CA ARG A 139 -0.30 -14.46 6.26
C ARG A 139 -1.16 -15.27 7.23
N PRO A 140 -2.52 -15.23 7.14
CA PRO A 140 -3.33 -16.22 7.82
C PRO A 140 -2.86 -17.60 7.32
N SER A 141 -2.49 -18.48 8.24
CA SER A 141 -2.13 -19.85 7.90
C SER A 141 -3.34 -20.53 7.27
N ILE A 142 -3.15 -21.27 6.17
CA ILE A 142 -4.21 -22.09 5.54
C ILE A 142 -4.82 -23.07 6.56
N ALA A 143 -4.11 -23.36 7.67
CA ALA A 143 -4.59 -24.17 8.77
C ALA A 143 -5.75 -23.53 9.58
N ASP A 144 -5.98 -22.22 9.44
CA ASP A 144 -7.06 -21.49 10.14
C ASP A 144 -8.42 -21.54 9.41
N HIS A 145 -8.51 -22.21 8.26
CA HIS A 145 -9.78 -22.53 7.61
C HIS A 145 -10.22 -23.96 7.96
N PRO A 146 -10.96 -24.17 9.06
CA PRO A 146 -11.41 -25.52 9.47
C PRO A 146 -12.41 -26.18 8.50
N HIS A 147 -12.78 -25.48 7.43
CA HIS A 147 -13.76 -25.94 6.44
C HIS A 147 -13.34 -25.64 4.98
N ALA A 148 -12.05 -25.79 4.64
CA ALA A 148 -11.74 -26.05 3.24
C ALA A 148 -12.45 -27.37 2.89
N PRO A 149 -13.48 -27.40 2.00
CA PRO A 149 -14.04 -28.66 1.58
C PRO A 149 -12.88 -29.48 1.01
N GLU A 150 -12.59 -30.62 1.64
CA GLU A 150 -11.62 -31.59 1.14
C GLU A 150 -11.94 -31.79 -0.34
N MET A 151 -11.06 -31.27 -1.20
CA MET A 151 -11.23 -31.43 -2.64
C MET A 151 -11.26 -32.93 -2.90
N ALA A 152 -12.47 -33.44 -3.22
CA ALA A 152 -12.64 -34.82 -3.62
C ALA A 152 -11.61 -35.13 -4.73
N PRO A 153 -10.94 -36.29 -4.67
CA PRO A 153 -9.93 -36.64 -5.66
C PRO A 153 -10.54 -36.56 -7.07
N PRO A 154 -9.77 -36.10 -8.10
CA PRO A 154 -10.27 -35.94 -9.45
C PRO A 154 -10.80 -37.27 -9.96
N GLY A 155 -12.09 -37.38 -10.19
CA GLY A 155 -12.77 -38.59 -10.67
C GLY A 155 -14.05 -38.98 -9.92
N GLN A 156 -14.33 -38.40 -8.75
CA GLN A 156 -15.63 -38.63 -8.08
C GLN A 156 -16.58 -37.45 -8.34
N VAL A 157 -17.24 -37.50 -9.49
CA VAL A 157 -18.44 -36.67 -9.70
C VAL A 157 -19.51 -37.27 -8.76
N ARG A 158 -19.69 -36.66 -7.59
CA ARG A 158 -20.84 -36.97 -6.73
C ARG A 158 -22.08 -36.43 -7.43
N VAL A 159 -22.71 -37.28 -8.25
CA VAL A 159 -24.05 -36.98 -8.75
C VAL A 159 -24.95 -36.93 -7.50
N ALA A 160 -25.41 -35.73 -7.16
CA ALA A 160 -26.42 -35.58 -6.11
C ALA A 160 -27.58 -36.48 -6.52
N PRO A 161 -28.16 -37.32 -5.60
CA PRO A 161 -29.37 -38.04 -5.90
C PRO A 161 -30.42 -37.02 -6.32
N LEU A 162 -31.01 -37.22 -7.50
CA LEU A 162 -32.18 -36.46 -7.91
C LEU A 162 -33.21 -36.68 -6.80
N GLU A 163 -33.45 -35.65 -6.03
CA GLU A 163 -34.54 -35.60 -5.06
C GLU A 163 -35.83 -35.94 -5.85
N SER A 164 -36.37 -37.11 -5.61
CA SER A 164 -37.57 -37.57 -6.27
C SER A 164 -38.69 -36.58 -5.92
N ASP A 165 -39.20 -35.92 -6.95
CA ASP A 165 -40.35 -35.02 -6.86
C ASP A 165 -41.50 -35.78 -6.19
N PRO A 166 -42.02 -35.33 -5.03
CA PRO A 166 -43.09 -36.01 -4.34
C PRO A 166 -44.44 -35.95 -5.08
N ASP A 167 -44.53 -35.26 -6.23
CA ASP A 167 -45.78 -35.04 -6.98
C ASP A 167 -45.96 -35.96 -8.21
N ASP A 168 -45.06 -36.94 -8.42
CA ASP A 168 -45.24 -37.90 -9.51
C ASP A 168 -46.29 -38.99 -9.13
N HIS A 169 -47.54 -38.58 -9.10
CA HIS A 169 -48.68 -39.50 -9.00
C HIS A 169 -49.10 -39.98 -10.41
N PRO A 170 -49.09 -41.31 -10.69
CA PRO A 170 -49.63 -41.84 -11.94
C PRO A 170 -51.13 -41.59 -12.06
N PRO A 171 -51.65 -41.29 -13.24
CA PRO A 171 -53.07 -40.97 -13.43
C PRO A 171 -53.94 -42.20 -13.07
N ARG A 172 -54.88 -42.00 -12.14
CA ARG A 172 -55.90 -43.01 -11.79
C ARG A 172 -56.82 -43.23 -13.00
N ARG A 173 -56.90 -44.50 -13.45
CA ARG A 173 -57.91 -44.94 -14.38
C ARG A 173 -59.22 -45.19 -13.61
#